data_83fe59ab4a4c56233b6e3710d75c3188
#
_entry.id   83fe59ab4a4c56233b6e3710d75c3188
#
_cell.length_a   1.000
_cell.length_b   1.000
_cell.length_c   1.000
_cell.angle_alpha   90.00
_cell.angle_beta   90.00
_cell.angle_gamma   90.00
#
_symmetry.space_group_name_H-M   'P 1'
#
loop_
_entity.id
_entity.type
_entity.pdbx_description
1 polymer ?
#
loop_
_entity_poly.entity_id
_entity_poly.type
_entity_poly.pdbx_seq_one_letter_code
_entity_poly.pdbx_strand_id
1 'polypeptide(L)'
;MILPILLATVVSTAAPDSVAAEPSASPATPATPARRKMSVHLHIPRMPFMSTDADLRFDIPYQIPELDWGTQRFWDPYRSNRVNTRDWFQSDYALQNWFGLRDTLARKGLDISFNYTSDIAGNVTGGKSQGMTYCDNFTLDLEFQSQPLFGYKGGTLSVIMLNRDGSNLSAQNIGNQFTVQQVYGGSTAIFYSLAYNQRFCDDRFSFKLGRMSAGDEFASSPLYWLYMNNGIDGNPQSLPVNGMFSTYPWGVWGARVRALVTHETEAMLGVYQVSPQVSRPSMHGLNWNFNPGDGLMLIGQYGWTHDFFKPAASAPAKSPDGKSTVDGKNLNTPASDAIPHGLPGHYWMGGYYSTYSYPQWGTTQKQNGGYGLYWHFDQMLYRMNPFKDTGLTAWSAFVLCPQQNTAKVPFQYNGGLVYTGLLPFRPQDVSIFGVAYGNFSSNYAQANQATLGGYATYELVYEWGYRINMTKFAYIQPDAQWVINPGGTGTIPNALVLGAQVGVVF
;
A
#
# COMPACT_ATOMS: atom_id res chain seq x y z
N MET A 1 13.09 7.96 -27.78
CA MET A 1 14.14 8.97 -27.96
C MET A 1 15.00 8.93 -26.71
N ILE A 2 16.22 8.44 -26.85
CA ILE A 2 17.10 7.93 -25.80
C ILE A 2 17.82 9.09 -25.12
N LEU A 3 17.75 9.16 -23.79
CA LEU A 3 18.48 10.14 -22.98
C LEU A 3 19.80 9.51 -22.52
N PRO A 4 20.98 10.15 -22.70
CA PRO A 4 22.25 9.60 -22.23
C PRO A 4 22.52 9.97 -20.77
N ILE A 5 22.93 8.96 -20.01
CA ILE A 5 23.39 9.08 -18.62
C ILE A 5 24.86 9.52 -18.63
N LEU A 6 25.15 10.62 -17.95
CA LEU A 6 26.51 11.09 -17.67
C LEU A 6 27.05 10.33 -16.45
N LEU A 7 28.07 9.51 -16.66
CA LEU A 7 28.93 8.95 -15.60
C LEU A 7 30.16 9.85 -15.44
N ALA A 8 30.32 10.44 -14.26
CA ALA A 8 31.55 11.12 -13.89
C ALA A 8 32.45 10.17 -13.10
N THR A 9 33.58 9.83 -13.67
CA THR A 9 34.68 9.05 -13.08
C THR A 9 35.53 9.94 -12.19
N VAL A 10 35.67 9.58 -10.90
CA VAL A 10 36.74 10.13 -10.05
C VAL A 10 37.72 9.02 -9.77
N VAL A 11 38.93 9.19 -10.35
CA VAL A 11 40.12 8.39 -10.07
C VAL A 11 40.88 9.07 -8.94
N SER A 12 41.15 8.36 -7.85
CA SER A 12 42.14 8.78 -6.85
C SER A 12 43.16 7.69 -6.66
N THR A 13 44.39 8.03 -7.02
CA THR A 13 45.61 7.24 -6.82
C THR A 13 46.20 7.55 -5.45
N ALA A 14 46.62 6.53 -4.71
CA ALA A 14 47.65 6.62 -3.68
C ALA A 14 48.36 5.28 -3.53
N ALA A 15 49.68 5.35 -3.60
CA ALA A 15 50.62 4.26 -3.51
C ALA A 15 51.18 4.07 -2.07
N PRO A 16 52.07 3.10 -1.83
CA PRO A 16 52.09 2.36 -0.56
C PRO A 16 53.28 2.74 0.34
N ASP A 17 53.19 2.39 1.64
CA ASP A 17 54.40 2.23 2.48
C ASP A 17 54.22 1.21 3.59
N SER A 18 55.07 0.28 3.55
CA SER A 18 56.12 -0.29 4.42
C SER A 18 55.72 -1.04 5.70
N VAL A 19 56.18 -2.24 5.69
CA VAL A 19 56.49 -3.30 6.63
C VAL A 19 57.02 -2.85 8.02
N ALA A 20 56.46 -3.45 9.08
CA ALA A 20 57.26 -3.73 10.30
C ALA A 20 56.71 -4.97 11.02
N ALA A 21 57.63 -5.76 11.55
CA ALA A 21 57.52 -7.12 11.99
C ALA A 21 56.90 -7.32 13.40
N GLU A 22 56.48 -8.56 13.65
CA GLU A 22 55.92 -9.22 14.83
C GLU A 22 56.64 -9.00 16.16
N PRO A 23 55.90 -9.32 17.26
CA PRO A 23 56.21 -10.63 17.91
C PRO A 23 54.99 -11.46 18.33
N SER A 24 55.25 -12.75 18.34
CA SER A 24 54.40 -13.89 18.67
C SER A 24 53.81 -13.87 20.08
N ALA A 25 52.53 -14.20 20.21
CA ALA A 25 51.92 -14.62 21.46
C ALA A 25 50.93 -15.76 21.24
N SER A 26 50.98 -16.71 22.16
CA SER A 26 50.34 -18.01 22.33
C SER A 26 48.83 -18.07 22.08
N PRO A 27 48.26 -19.24 21.70
CA PRO A 27 46.86 -19.34 21.28
C PRO A 27 45.91 -19.30 22.48
N ALA A 28 45.03 -18.31 22.50
CA ALA A 28 43.89 -18.26 23.39
C ALA A 28 42.70 -19.02 22.76
N THR A 29 42.05 -19.84 23.59
CA THR A 29 40.86 -20.64 23.33
C THR A 29 39.76 -19.79 22.66
N PRO A 30 39.09 -20.26 21.59
CA PRO A 30 38.04 -19.45 20.93
C PRO A 30 36.82 -19.35 21.82
N ALA A 31 36.49 -18.12 22.20
CA ALA A 31 35.20 -17.78 22.82
C ALA A 31 34.07 -18.01 21.81
N THR A 32 33.07 -18.76 22.19
CA THR A 32 31.83 -19.01 21.45
C THR A 32 31.18 -17.66 21.06
N PRO A 33 30.94 -17.38 19.79
CA PRO A 33 30.29 -16.12 19.41
C PRO A 33 28.85 -16.10 19.93
N ALA A 34 28.53 -15.05 20.69
CA ALA A 34 27.17 -14.77 21.11
C ALA A 34 26.23 -14.72 19.87
N ARG A 35 25.23 -15.59 19.88
CA ARG A 35 24.16 -15.59 18.84
C ARG A 35 23.53 -14.21 18.79
N ARG A 36 23.89 -13.43 17.77
CA ARG A 36 23.15 -12.24 17.37
C ARG A 36 21.81 -12.73 16.86
N LYS A 37 20.73 -12.47 17.59
CA LYS A 37 19.37 -12.57 17.05
C LYS A 37 19.27 -11.58 15.90
N MET A 38 19.41 -12.08 14.68
CA MET A 38 19.09 -11.34 13.49
C MET A 38 17.57 -11.37 13.40
N SER A 39 16.91 -10.28 13.78
CA SER A 39 15.52 -10.04 13.41
C SER A 39 15.51 -9.82 11.89
N VAL A 40 15.14 -10.85 11.15
CA VAL A 40 14.82 -10.70 9.74
C VAL A 40 13.48 -9.96 9.71
N HIS A 41 13.52 -8.67 9.51
CA HIS A 41 12.33 -7.94 9.11
C HIS A 41 11.98 -8.42 7.71
N LEU A 42 10.88 -9.15 7.60
CA LEU A 42 10.30 -9.47 6.31
C LEU A 42 9.88 -8.14 5.69
N HIS A 43 10.65 -7.69 4.71
CA HIS A 43 10.27 -6.55 3.90
C HIS A 43 9.19 -7.08 2.95
N ILE A 44 7.92 -6.91 3.32
CA ILE A 44 6.83 -7.02 2.36
C ILE A 44 7.11 -5.92 1.34
N PRO A 45 7.22 -6.23 0.03
CA PRO A 45 7.44 -5.21 -0.98
C PRO A 45 6.38 -4.15 -0.79
N ARG A 46 6.79 -2.94 -0.39
CA ARG A 46 5.86 -1.84 -0.10
C ARG A 46 5.12 -1.52 -1.38
N MET A 47 3.81 -1.67 -1.35
CA MET A 47 2.98 -1.06 -2.36
C MET A 47 3.26 0.44 -2.31
N PRO A 48 3.51 1.13 -3.44
CA PRO A 48 3.98 2.52 -3.47
C PRO A 48 3.03 3.53 -2.82
N PHE A 49 1.94 3.08 -2.26
CA PHE A 49 0.83 3.87 -1.72
C PHE A 49 0.61 3.67 -0.22
N MET A 50 1.38 2.79 0.42
CA MET A 50 1.28 2.61 1.86
C MET A 50 2.18 3.62 2.54
N SER A 51 1.62 4.37 3.50
CA SER A 51 2.45 5.18 4.36
C SER A 51 3.43 4.29 5.12
N THR A 52 4.60 4.82 5.41
CA THR A 52 5.61 4.16 6.25
C THR A 52 5.08 3.75 7.62
N ASP A 53 3.96 4.34 8.03
CA ASP A 53 3.28 4.06 9.30
C ASP A 53 2.15 3.03 9.18
N ALA A 54 1.60 2.80 7.99
CA ALA A 54 0.61 1.74 7.76
C ALA A 54 1.25 0.34 7.90
N ASP A 55 2.56 0.23 7.63
CA ASP A 55 3.33 -0.99 7.86
C ASP A 55 3.38 -1.42 9.33
N LEU A 56 2.94 -0.56 10.24
CA LEU A 56 3.25 -0.75 11.64
C LEU A 56 2.36 -1.73 12.35
N ARG A 57 1.34 -2.32 11.71
CA ARG A 57 0.44 -3.11 12.55
C ARG A 57 -0.27 -4.28 11.90
N PHE A 58 0.10 -4.64 10.72
CA PHE A 58 0.10 -6.06 10.48
C PHE A 58 1.38 -6.63 11.13
N ASP A 59 1.45 -6.61 12.46
CA ASP A 59 2.17 -7.62 13.21
C ASP A 59 1.46 -8.96 12.92
N ILE A 60 1.49 -9.32 11.66
CA ILE A 60 1.43 -10.69 11.27
C ILE A 60 2.83 -11.18 11.63
N PRO A 61 3.03 -11.92 12.73
CA PRO A 61 4.29 -12.58 12.94
C PRO A 61 4.40 -13.65 11.87
N TYR A 62 4.74 -13.26 10.67
CA TYR A 62 5.19 -14.17 9.64
C TYR A 62 6.62 -14.57 10.04
N GLN A 63 6.71 -15.42 11.04
CA GLN A 63 7.92 -16.21 11.22
C GLN A 63 7.90 -17.22 10.08
N ILE A 64 8.62 -16.88 9.00
CA ILE A 64 9.11 -17.92 8.10
C ILE A 64 9.83 -18.91 9.04
N PRO A 65 9.49 -20.22 9.02
CA PRO A 65 10.30 -21.20 9.69
C PRO A 65 11.73 -20.91 9.27
N GLU A 66 12.64 -20.68 10.22
CA GLU A 66 14.07 -20.64 9.93
C GLU A 66 14.36 -21.94 9.19
N LEU A 67 14.39 -21.89 7.88
CA LEU A 67 15.05 -22.90 7.10
C LEU A 67 16.50 -22.79 7.53
N ASP A 68 16.91 -23.75 8.36
CA ASP A 68 18.28 -23.92 8.81
C ASP A 68 19.18 -24.00 7.57
N TRP A 69 19.68 -22.83 7.16
CA TRP A 69 20.74 -22.74 6.17
C TRP A 69 22.05 -23.12 6.86
N GLY A 70 22.05 -24.34 7.41
CA GLY A 70 23.24 -24.95 7.93
C GLY A 70 24.29 -25.01 6.85
N THR A 71 25.01 -23.97 6.74
CA THR A 71 26.42 -23.79 6.44
C THR A 71 26.70 -22.35 6.16
N GLN A 72 27.42 -21.69 7.04
CA GLN A 72 28.16 -20.49 6.77
C GLN A 72 29.03 -20.72 5.53
N ARG A 73 28.52 -20.42 4.33
CA ARG A 73 29.39 -20.25 3.17
C ARG A 73 29.71 -18.78 3.10
N PHE A 74 30.95 -18.51 3.50
CA PHE A 74 31.62 -17.25 3.27
C PHE A 74 31.36 -16.77 1.85
N TRP A 75 31.09 -15.48 1.74
CA TRP A 75 30.94 -14.75 0.51
C TRP A 75 32.13 -15.04 -0.43
N ASP A 76 31.89 -15.76 -1.50
CA ASP A 76 32.82 -16.02 -2.57
C ASP A 76 32.47 -15.08 -3.75
N PRO A 77 33.24 -13.98 -3.97
CA PRO A 77 32.94 -13.01 -4.99
C PRO A 77 33.00 -13.58 -6.41
N TYR A 78 33.61 -14.75 -6.60
CA TYR A 78 33.71 -15.40 -7.92
C TYR A 78 32.58 -16.40 -8.21
N ARG A 79 31.82 -16.82 -7.21
CA ARG A 79 30.65 -17.71 -7.38
C ARG A 79 29.34 -16.98 -7.60
N SER A 80 29.26 -15.68 -7.30
CA SER A 80 28.04 -14.87 -7.39
C SER A 80 27.56 -14.61 -8.83
N ASN A 81 28.36 -14.93 -9.86
CA ASN A 81 28.02 -14.67 -11.25
C ASN A 81 27.17 -15.76 -11.92
N ARG A 82 26.81 -16.83 -11.23
CA ARG A 82 25.77 -17.76 -11.71
C ARG A 82 24.48 -17.44 -10.97
N VAL A 83 23.64 -16.61 -11.58
CA VAL A 83 22.25 -16.42 -11.15
C VAL A 83 21.62 -17.81 -11.15
N ASN A 84 21.51 -18.40 -9.97
CA ASN A 84 20.75 -19.63 -9.80
C ASN A 84 19.29 -19.23 -9.96
N THR A 85 18.60 -19.75 -10.98
CA THR A 85 17.19 -19.47 -11.23
C THR A 85 16.33 -19.75 -10.00
N ARG A 86 16.67 -20.73 -9.17
CA ARG A 86 15.97 -21.03 -7.93
C ARG A 86 16.08 -19.88 -6.92
N ASP A 87 17.25 -19.28 -6.78
CA ASP A 87 17.49 -18.17 -5.85
C ASP A 87 16.78 -16.91 -6.36
N TRP A 88 16.67 -16.75 -7.68
CA TRP A 88 15.91 -15.66 -8.29
C TRP A 88 14.41 -15.78 -7.96
N PHE A 89 13.80 -16.96 -8.09
CA PHE A 89 12.38 -17.16 -7.76
C PHE A 89 12.07 -16.95 -6.26
N GLN A 90 13.07 -17.00 -5.40
CA GLN A 90 12.92 -16.77 -3.95
C GLN A 90 13.27 -15.34 -3.53
N SER A 91 13.77 -14.52 -4.44
CA SER A 91 14.10 -13.12 -4.19
C SER A 91 12.84 -12.30 -3.91
N ASP A 92 12.97 -11.26 -3.09
CA ASP A 92 11.92 -10.27 -2.85
C ASP A 92 11.81 -9.24 -3.98
N TYR A 93 12.80 -9.21 -4.89
CA TYR A 93 12.91 -8.24 -6.00
C TYR A 93 13.30 -8.93 -7.30
N ALA A 94 12.73 -8.50 -8.43
CA ALA A 94 13.02 -9.03 -9.76
C ALA A 94 14.50 -8.83 -10.17
N LEU A 95 15.08 -7.71 -9.80
CA LEU A 95 16.51 -7.40 -10.05
C LEU A 95 17.43 -7.79 -8.89
N GLN A 96 16.91 -8.56 -7.92
CA GLN A 96 17.65 -9.02 -6.74
C GLN A 96 18.35 -7.86 -6.01
N ASN A 97 19.59 -8.07 -5.60
CA ASN A 97 20.40 -7.15 -4.80
C ASN A 97 21.32 -6.23 -5.64
N TRP A 98 21.14 -6.15 -6.97
CA TRP A 98 21.99 -5.35 -7.87
C TRP A 98 23.49 -5.57 -7.61
N PHE A 99 23.93 -6.81 -7.56
CA PHE A 99 25.31 -7.18 -7.22
C PHE A 99 25.80 -6.66 -5.85
N GLY A 100 24.91 -6.54 -4.86
CA GLY A 100 25.21 -6.04 -3.51
C GLY A 100 25.05 -4.54 -3.33
N LEU A 101 24.69 -3.81 -4.39
CA LEU A 101 24.52 -2.35 -4.31
C LEU A 101 23.30 -1.98 -3.44
N ARG A 102 22.17 -2.68 -3.57
CA ARG A 102 20.97 -2.43 -2.77
C ARG A 102 21.27 -2.51 -1.28
N ASP A 103 21.86 -3.61 -0.81
CA ASP A 103 22.24 -3.77 0.60
C ASP A 103 23.24 -2.72 1.06
N THR A 104 24.15 -2.33 0.17
CA THR A 104 25.16 -1.30 0.48
C THR A 104 24.50 0.06 0.68
N LEU A 105 23.54 0.42 -0.16
CA LEU A 105 22.76 1.65 -0.03
C LEU A 105 21.87 1.62 1.20
N ALA A 106 21.15 0.51 1.44
CA ALA A 106 20.31 0.32 2.63
C ALA A 106 21.11 0.45 3.93
N ARG A 107 22.29 -0.17 4.02
CA ARG A 107 23.19 0.01 5.18
C ARG A 107 23.64 1.47 5.37
N LYS A 108 23.73 2.24 4.31
CA LYS A 108 24.03 3.68 4.36
C LYS A 108 22.80 4.55 4.58
N GLY A 109 21.62 3.95 4.69
CA GLY A 109 20.36 4.63 4.96
C GLY A 109 19.60 5.11 3.72
N LEU A 110 19.86 4.52 2.56
CA LEU A 110 19.07 4.76 1.36
C LEU A 110 18.45 3.45 0.87
N ASP A 111 17.13 3.35 1.02
CA ASP A 111 16.32 2.29 0.44
C ASP A 111 15.73 2.74 -0.89
N ILE A 112 15.80 1.89 -1.92
CA ILE A 112 15.30 2.18 -3.26
C ILE A 112 14.35 1.07 -3.67
N SER A 113 13.14 1.43 -4.09
CA SER A 113 12.14 0.51 -4.63
C SER A 113 11.62 1.01 -5.97
N PHE A 114 11.49 0.08 -6.92
CA PHE A 114 10.81 0.31 -8.19
C PHE A 114 9.64 -0.65 -8.29
N ASN A 115 8.45 -0.10 -8.54
CA ASN A 115 7.24 -0.88 -8.66
C ASN A 115 6.59 -0.62 -10.02
N TYR A 116 6.16 -1.68 -10.67
CA TYR A 116 5.42 -1.62 -11.91
C TYR A 116 4.10 -2.35 -11.74
N THR A 117 3.00 -1.70 -12.13
CA THR A 117 1.67 -2.30 -12.18
C THR A 117 1.03 -1.96 -13.51
N SER A 118 0.44 -2.93 -14.15
CA SER A 118 -0.28 -2.72 -15.41
C SER A 118 -1.60 -3.47 -15.43
N ASP A 119 -2.59 -2.84 -16.06
CA ASP A 119 -3.92 -3.38 -16.26
C ASP A 119 -4.22 -3.49 -17.75
N ILE A 120 -4.67 -4.67 -18.16
CA ILE A 120 -5.32 -4.89 -19.46
C ILE A 120 -6.77 -5.25 -19.18
N ALA A 121 -7.72 -4.55 -19.82
CA ALA A 121 -9.13 -4.80 -19.60
C ALA A 121 -9.94 -4.60 -20.88
N GLY A 122 -10.96 -5.43 -21.09
CA GLY A 122 -11.85 -5.35 -22.22
C GLY A 122 -13.32 -5.42 -21.81
N ASN A 123 -14.12 -4.49 -22.34
CA ASN A 123 -15.58 -4.52 -22.25
C ASN A 123 -16.11 -5.53 -23.26
N VAL A 124 -16.58 -6.69 -22.80
CA VAL A 124 -17.06 -7.77 -23.68
C VAL A 124 -18.52 -7.66 -24.02
N THR A 125 -19.32 -6.99 -23.18
CA THR A 125 -20.75 -6.78 -23.46
C THR A 125 -21.27 -5.58 -22.69
N GLY A 126 -22.27 -4.91 -23.23
CA GLY A 126 -22.88 -3.72 -22.63
C GLY A 126 -21.98 -2.47 -22.74
N GLY A 127 -22.17 -1.51 -21.83
CA GLY A 127 -21.49 -0.23 -21.90
C GLY A 127 -21.91 0.62 -23.10
N LYS A 128 -21.10 1.61 -23.45
CA LYS A 128 -21.27 2.43 -24.65
C LYS A 128 -20.85 1.69 -25.93
N SER A 129 -19.78 0.88 -25.83
CA SER A 129 -19.24 0.11 -26.94
C SER A 129 -18.31 -0.98 -26.40
N GLN A 130 -18.07 -2.03 -27.20
CA GLN A 130 -17.02 -3.01 -26.92
C GLN A 130 -15.64 -2.40 -27.22
N GLY A 131 -14.63 -2.83 -26.50
CA GLY A 131 -13.25 -2.39 -26.69
C GLY A 131 -12.34 -2.91 -25.61
N MET A 132 -11.05 -2.72 -25.81
CA MET A 132 -9.99 -3.14 -24.88
C MET A 132 -8.98 -2.01 -24.73
N THR A 133 -8.50 -1.83 -23.52
CA THR A 133 -7.46 -0.84 -23.20
C THR A 133 -6.38 -1.43 -22.30
N TYR A 134 -5.25 -0.78 -22.33
CA TYR A 134 -4.11 -1.04 -21.47
C TYR A 134 -3.73 0.26 -20.77
N CYS A 135 -3.31 0.15 -19.50
CA CYS A 135 -2.68 1.24 -18.78
C CYS A 135 -1.67 0.70 -17.78
N ASP A 136 -0.72 1.54 -17.40
CA ASP A 136 0.31 1.17 -16.44
C ASP A 136 0.68 2.32 -15.49
N ASN A 137 1.43 1.91 -14.47
CA ASN A 137 2.04 2.80 -13.49
C ASN A 137 3.41 2.24 -13.11
N PHE A 138 4.43 3.06 -13.27
CA PHE A 138 5.79 2.80 -12.80
C PHE A 138 6.12 3.78 -11.68
N THR A 139 6.51 3.29 -10.51
CA THR A 139 6.82 4.11 -9.33
C THR A 139 8.27 3.89 -8.89
N LEU A 140 8.97 4.98 -8.63
CA LEU A 140 10.24 5.03 -7.93
C LEU A 140 9.99 5.59 -6.53
N ASP A 141 10.37 4.83 -5.51
CA ASP A 141 10.36 5.24 -4.12
C ASP A 141 11.78 5.25 -3.55
N LEU A 142 12.18 6.38 -2.97
CA LEU A 142 13.47 6.60 -2.32
C LEU A 142 13.21 6.93 -0.86
N GLU A 143 13.73 6.13 0.06
CA GLU A 143 13.66 6.38 1.49
C GLU A 143 15.04 6.64 2.09
N PHE A 144 15.21 7.78 2.73
CA PHE A 144 16.43 8.18 3.41
C PHE A 144 16.23 8.04 4.92
N GLN A 145 16.91 7.07 5.52
CA GLN A 145 16.86 6.77 6.95
C GLN A 145 17.83 7.66 7.74
N SER A 146 17.33 8.38 8.73
CA SER A 146 18.13 9.35 9.50
C SER A 146 19.23 8.71 10.35
N GLN A 147 19.02 7.51 10.86
CA GLN A 147 19.97 6.87 11.76
C GLN A 147 21.31 6.51 11.08
N PRO A 148 21.35 5.84 9.90
CA PRO A 148 22.61 5.59 9.21
C PRO A 148 23.24 6.86 8.61
N LEU A 149 22.43 7.85 8.22
CA LEU A 149 22.90 9.07 7.57
C LEU A 149 23.43 10.13 8.56
N PHE A 150 22.72 10.30 9.70
CA PHE A 150 22.94 11.44 10.59
C PHE A 150 23.07 11.03 12.08
N GLY A 151 22.92 9.75 12.41
CA GLY A 151 23.11 9.22 13.76
C GLY A 151 21.89 9.36 14.70
N TYR A 152 20.76 9.95 14.28
CA TYR A 152 19.55 10.02 15.10
C TYR A 152 18.46 9.08 14.63
N LYS A 153 17.70 8.51 15.57
CA LYS A 153 16.72 7.45 15.32
C LYS A 153 15.36 7.99 14.92
N GLY A 154 14.60 7.19 14.15
CA GLY A 154 13.18 7.35 13.91
C GLY A 154 12.81 8.30 12.77
N GLY A 155 13.77 8.98 12.14
CA GLY A 155 13.52 9.88 11.02
C GLY A 155 13.61 9.15 9.67
N THR A 156 12.66 9.41 8.77
CA THR A 156 12.65 8.92 7.38
C THR A 156 12.20 10.05 6.47
N LEU A 157 12.97 10.36 5.42
CA LEU A 157 12.56 11.23 4.33
C LEU A 157 12.22 10.36 3.12
N SER A 158 10.97 10.44 2.66
CA SER A 158 10.49 9.71 1.48
C SER A 158 10.37 10.64 0.28
N VAL A 159 10.85 10.18 -0.88
CA VAL A 159 10.71 10.86 -2.17
C VAL A 159 10.11 9.87 -3.15
N ILE A 160 8.90 10.17 -3.67
CA ILE A 160 8.19 9.27 -4.57
C ILE A 160 7.90 9.98 -5.88
N MET A 161 8.31 9.34 -6.97
CA MET A 161 8.02 9.75 -8.34
C MET A 161 7.39 8.60 -9.10
N LEU A 162 6.53 8.92 -10.05
CA LEU A 162 5.86 7.90 -10.85
C LEU A 162 5.63 8.35 -12.29
N ASN A 163 5.40 7.37 -13.15
CA ASN A 163 4.92 7.58 -14.50
C ASN A 163 3.68 6.73 -14.72
N ARG A 164 2.63 7.32 -15.28
CA ARG A 164 1.43 6.62 -15.73
C ARG A 164 1.28 6.77 -17.22
N ASP A 165 0.82 5.72 -17.88
CA ASP A 165 0.52 5.73 -19.32
C ASP A 165 -0.69 4.85 -19.64
N GLY A 166 -1.22 5.00 -20.87
CA GLY A 166 -2.29 4.17 -21.39
C GLY A 166 -3.62 4.87 -21.62
N SER A 167 -4.69 4.07 -21.67
CA SER A 167 -6.03 4.53 -22.07
C SER A 167 -7.10 4.11 -21.06
N ASN A 168 -8.18 4.89 -20.98
CA ASN A 168 -9.27 4.72 -20.03
C ASN A 168 -10.44 3.95 -20.64
N LEU A 169 -10.57 2.67 -20.30
CA LEU A 169 -11.69 1.83 -20.74
C LEU A 169 -13.05 2.40 -20.31
N SER A 170 -13.12 2.87 -19.06
CA SER A 170 -14.35 3.41 -18.49
C SER A 170 -14.88 4.63 -19.25
N ALA A 171 -14.01 5.58 -19.57
CA ALA A 171 -14.41 6.76 -20.32
C ALA A 171 -14.76 6.44 -21.78
N GLN A 172 -13.98 5.59 -22.43
CA GLN A 172 -14.10 5.28 -23.85
C GLN A 172 -15.27 4.34 -24.15
N ASN A 173 -15.40 3.25 -23.37
CA ASN A 173 -16.24 2.13 -23.74
C ASN A 173 -17.39 1.83 -22.76
N ILE A 174 -17.33 2.26 -21.50
CA ILE A 174 -18.33 1.87 -20.50
C ILE A 174 -19.20 3.05 -20.09
N GLY A 175 -18.60 4.15 -19.64
CA GLY A 175 -19.32 5.34 -19.16
C GLY A 175 -19.61 5.35 -17.66
N ASN A 176 -18.93 4.52 -16.89
CA ASN A 176 -19.10 4.35 -15.46
C ASN A 176 -18.29 5.39 -14.64
N GLN A 177 -18.73 5.60 -13.38
CA GLN A 177 -18.10 6.49 -12.40
C GLN A 177 -16.90 5.80 -11.71
N PHE A 178 -17.07 4.56 -11.30
CA PHE A 178 -16.02 3.76 -10.66
C PHE A 178 -15.16 3.11 -11.74
N THR A 179 -14.06 3.77 -12.11
CA THR A 179 -13.26 3.34 -13.25
C THR A 179 -12.72 1.91 -13.06
N VAL A 180 -12.79 1.11 -14.13
CA VAL A 180 -12.41 -0.30 -14.14
C VAL A 180 -10.94 -0.51 -13.79
N GLN A 181 -10.07 0.40 -14.26
CA GLN A 181 -8.62 0.33 -14.11
C GLN A 181 -8.14 1.50 -13.25
N GLN A 182 -7.92 1.27 -11.97
CA GLN A 182 -7.45 2.30 -11.02
C GLN A 182 -6.08 2.84 -11.42
N VAL A 183 -5.24 1.99 -11.98
CA VAL A 183 -3.89 2.35 -12.44
C VAL A 183 -3.92 3.46 -13.49
N TYR A 184 -5.00 3.61 -14.26
CA TYR A 184 -5.12 4.69 -15.24
C TYR A 184 -5.02 6.08 -14.60
N GLY A 185 -4.18 6.94 -15.15
CA GLY A 185 -3.98 8.31 -14.69
C GLY A 185 -3.51 9.28 -15.78
N GLY A 186 -3.76 8.94 -17.04
CA GLY A 186 -3.26 9.68 -18.19
C GLY A 186 -1.83 9.27 -18.56
N SER A 187 -1.19 10.01 -19.48
CA SER A 187 0.20 9.79 -19.90
C SER A 187 1.06 10.91 -19.33
N THR A 188 1.58 10.70 -18.11
CA THR A 188 2.31 11.76 -17.42
C THR A 188 3.24 11.22 -16.33
N ALA A 189 4.43 11.86 -16.23
CA ALA A 189 5.30 11.69 -15.08
C ALA A 189 4.88 12.65 -13.96
N ILE A 190 4.88 12.20 -12.71
CA ILE A 190 4.40 12.96 -11.56
C ILE A 190 5.42 12.87 -10.42
N PHE A 191 5.80 14.02 -9.88
CA PHE A 191 6.46 14.12 -8.59
C PHE A 191 5.38 14.04 -7.50
N TYR A 192 5.22 12.86 -6.91
CA TYR A 192 4.10 12.59 -6.03
C TYR A 192 4.34 13.08 -4.60
N SER A 193 5.44 12.65 -3.98
CA SER A 193 5.66 12.87 -2.55
C SER A 193 7.09 13.31 -2.24
N LEU A 194 7.19 14.24 -1.29
CA LEU A 194 8.41 14.61 -0.56
C LEU A 194 7.99 14.87 0.88
N ALA A 195 8.14 13.88 1.74
CA ALA A 195 7.63 13.95 3.11
C ALA A 195 8.64 13.39 4.11
N TYR A 196 8.77 14.09 5.23
CA TYR A 196 9.59 13.67 6.36
C TYR A 196 8.70 13.14 7.48
N ASN A 197 8.99 11.93 7.94
CA ASN A 197 8.34 11.27 9.05
C ASN A 197 9.32 11.08 10.21
N GLN A 198 8.96 11.52 11.41
CA GLN A 198 9.72 11.32 12.63
C GLN A 198 8.92 10.50 13.62
N ARG A 199 9.51 9.42 14.10
CA ARG A 199 8.95 8.52 15.13
C ARG A 199 9.65 8.77 16.46
N PHE A 200 8.87 8.70 17.55
CA PHE A 200 9.31 8.95 18.91
C PHE A 200 8.77 7.88 19.86
N CYS A 201 9.36 7.77 21.04
CA CYS A 201 8.89 6.92 22.14
C CYS A 201 8.65 5.46 21.70
N ASP A 202 9.65 4.84 21.05
CA ASP A 202 9.56 3.49 20.51
C ASP A 202 8.33 3.30 19.60
N ASP A 203 8.20 4.23 18.64
CA ASP A 203 7.16 4.27 17.61
C ASP A 203 5.73 4.53 18.13
N ARG A 204 5.56 4.85 19.42
CA ARG A 204 4.24 5.16 19.97
C ARG A 204 3.68 6.50 19.48
N PHE A 205 4.53 7.40 19.05
CA PHE A 205 4.15 8.70 18.52
C PHE A 205 4.92 8.97 17.22
N SER A 206 4.24 9.49 16.20
CA SER A 206 4.90 9.95 14.97
C SER A 206 4.29 11.23 14.44
N PHE A 207 5.15 11.99 13.75
CA PHE A 207 4.81 13.22 13.07
C PHE A 207 5.32 13.15 11.63
N LYS A 208 4.47 13.45 10.66
CA LYS A 208 4.84 13.47 9.23
C LYS A 208 4.47 14.83 8.64
N LEU A 209 5.37 15.39 7.85
CA LEU A 209 5.24 16.72 7.24
C LEU A 209 5.81 16.72 5.84
N GLY A 210 5.16 17.39 4.92
CA GLY A 210 5.69 17.61 3.56
C GLY A 210 4.63 17.62 2.50
N ARG A 211 5.04 17.27 1.28
CA ARG A 211 4.14 17.00 0.17
C ARG A 211 3.76 15.52 0.21
N MET A 212 2.51 15.24 0.50
CA MET A 212 1.98 13.88 0.65
C MET A 212 0.47 13.89 0.41
N SER A 213 -0.11 12.73 0.21
CA SER A 213 -1.55 12.59 0.09
C SER A 213 -2.17 12.32 1.48
N ALA A 214 -3.36 12.84 1.72
CA ALA A 214 -4.15 12.48 2.89
C ALA A 214 -4.53 10.98 2.84
N GLY A 215 -4.76 10.48 1.64
CA GLY A 215 -5.16 9.09 1.39
C GLY A 215 -4.07 8.05 1.67
N ASP A 216 -2.80 8.44 1.80
CA ASP A 216 -1.75 7.52 2.23
C ASP A 216 -1.87 7.19 3.72
N GLU A 217 -2.47 8.10 4.50
CA GLU A 217 -2.53 8.01 5.96
C GLU A 217 -3.95 7.69 6.46
N PHE A 218 -4.97 8.26 5.82
CA PHE A 218 -6.36 8.21 6.26
C PHE A 218 -7.24 7.47 5.25
N ALA A 219 -8.31 6.85 5.73
CA ALA A 219 -9.29 6.15 4.91
C ALA A 219 -8.67 5.10 3.99
N SER A 220 -7.61 4.43 4.41
CA SER A 220 -6.83 3.46 3.65
C SER A 220 -6.83 2.08 4.33
N SER A 221 -6.79 1.03 3.53
CA SER A 221 -6.61 -0.35 3.99
C SER A 221 -5.77 -1.14 2.97
N PRO A 222 -4.88 -2.03 3.42
CA PRO A 222 -4.14 -2.92 2.53
C PRO A 222 -5.03 -3.80 1.67
N LEU A 223 -6.24 -4.09 2.13
CA LEU A 223 -7.20 -4.93 1.41
C LEU A 223 -7.70 -4.27 0.12
N TYR A 224 -7.72 -2.95 0.06
CA TYR A 224 -8.18 -2.21 -1.12
C TYR A 224 -7.26 -2.45 -2.33
N TRP A 225 -5.95 -2.57 -2.10
CA TRP A 225 -4.93 -2.76 -3.15
C TRP A 225 -4.95 -4.17 -3.78
N LEU A 226 -5.88 -5.01 -3.38
CA LEU A 226 -6.09 -6.32 -3.99
C LEU A 226 -7.05 -6.26 -5.19
N TYR A 227 -7.71 -5.13 -5.40
CA TYR A 227 -8.72 -4.94 -6.45
C TYR A 227 -8.16 -4.10 -7.59
N MET A 228 -8.87 -4.10 -8.72
CA MET A 228 -8.50 -3.35 -9.92
C MET A 228 -9.45 -2.15 -10.16
N ASN A 229 -10.71 -2.26 -9.69
CA ASN A 229 -11.71 -1.20 -9.86
C ASN A 229 -11.48 -0.04 -8.89
N ASN A 230 -11.42 1.18 -9.37
CA ASN A 230 -11.20 2.40 -8.59
C ASN A 230 -12.30 2.69 -7.54
N GLY A 231 -13.47 2.08 -7.65
CA GLY A 231 -14.48 2.15 -6.59
C GLY A 231 -14.01 1.47 -5.30
N ILE A 232 -13.10 0.49 -5.42
CA ILE A 232 -12.60 -0.33 -4.31
C ILE A 232 -11.11 -0.10 -4.08
N ASP A 233 -10.31 -0.10 -5.15
CA ASP A 233 -8.87 0.07 -5.09
C ASP A 233 -8.50 1.51 -4.71
N GLY A 234 -7.66 1.65 -3.70
CA GLY A 234 -7.25 2.94 -3.13
C GLY A 234 -8.27 3.50 -2.14
N ASN A 235 -8.34 4.82 -2.02
CA ASN A 235 -9.31 5.44 -1.13
C ASN A 235 -10.71 5.42 -1.77
N PRO A 236 -11.79 5.24 -0.97
CA PRO A 236 -13.16 5.33 -1.49
C PRO A 236 -13.37 6.62 -2.29
N GLN A 237 -13.83 6.49 -3.54
CA GLN A 237 -13.92 7.61 -4.50
C GLN A 237 -14.79 8.78 -4.05
N SER A 238 -15.75 8.55 -3.19
CA SER A 238 -16.59 9.59 -2.61
C SER A 238 -15.76 10.67 -1.89
N LEU A 239 -14.63 10.29 -1.28
CA LEU A 239 -13.74 11.24 -0.58
C LEU A 239 -13.09 12.25 -1.54
N PRO A 240 -12.33 11.85 -2.58
CA PRO A 240 -11.72 12.80 -3.50
C PRO A 240 -12.75 13.55 -4.36
N VAL A 241 -13.81 12.87 -4.78
CA VAL A 241 -14.81 13.46 -5.69
C VAL A 241 -15.63 14.57 -5.00
N ASN A 242 -15.96 14.42 -3.72
CA ASN A 242 -16.75 15.39 -2.99
C ASN A 242 -15.91 16.39 -2.21
N GLY A 243 -14.86 15.92 -1.52
CA GLY A 243 -14.09 16.72 -0.58
C GLY A 243 -12.79 17.28 -1.13
N MET A 244 -12.41 16.96 -2.36
CA MET A 244 -11.05 17.18 -2.87
C MET A 244 -9.99 16.59 -1.90
N PHE A 245 -10.35 15.51 -1.25
CA PHE A 245 -9.45 14.72 -0.41
C PHE A 245 -8.30 14.22 -1.27
N SER A 246 -7.08 14.61 -0.94
CA SER A 246 -5.93 14.22 -1.76
C SER A 246 -5.68 12.72 -1.66
N THR A 247 -5.58 12.08 -2.82
CA THR A 247 -5.29 10.66 -2.97
C THR A 247 -4.13 10.47 -3.93
N TYR A 248 -3.52 9.30 -3.94
CA TYR A 248 -2.56 8.92 -4.96
C TYR A 248 -3.16 9.16 -6.36
N PRO A 249 -2.43 9.75 -7.31
CA PRO A 249 -1.00 10.11 -7.27
C PRO A 249 -0.74 11.62 -7.02
N TRP A 250 -1.58 12.31 -6.29
CA TRP A 250 -1.49 13.76 -6.14
C TRP A 250 -1.19 14.17 -4.70
N GLY A 251 0.10 14.53 -4.44
CA GLY A 251 0.52 15.07 -3.16
C GLY A 251 0.17 16.54 -3.00
N VAL A 252 -0.21 16.92 -1.80
CA VAL A 252 -0.47 18.30 -1.34
C VAL A 252 0.42 18.63 -0.15
N TRP A 253 0.54 19.89 0.25
CA TRP A 253 1.14 20.20 1.55
C TRP A 253 0.27 19.66 2.66
N GLY A 254 0.90 18.95 3.59
CA GLY A 254 0.19 18.33 4.70
C GLY A 254 1.08 18.06 5.89
N ALA A 255 0.43 17.90 7.03
CA ALA A 255 1.04 17.44 8.26
C ALA A 255 0.10 16.46 8.96
N ARG A 256 0.66 15.43 9.59
CA ARG A 256 -0.08 14.42 10.34
C ARG A 256 0.66 14.11 11.65
N VAL A 257 -0.10 13.96 12.73
CA VAL A 257 0.34 13.36 13.98
C VAL A 257 -0.40 12.03 14.17
N ARG A 258 0.29 11.05 14.74
CA ARG A 258 -0.24 9.73 15.07
C ARG A 258 0.24 9.35 16.47
N ALA A 259 -0.67 8.81 17.26
CA ALA A 259 -0.39 8.32 18.60
C ALA A 259 -1.00 6.93 18.77
N LEU A 260 -0.21 5.99 19.27
CA LEU A 260 -0.69 4.71 19.77
C LEU A 260 -1.18 4.93 21.20
N VAL A 261 -2.50 5.05 21.35
CA VAL A 261 -3.13 5.31 22.64
C VAL A 261 -2.97 4.11 23.57
N THR A 262 -3.20 2.90 23.01
CA THR A 262 -2.94 1.63 23.67
C THR A 262 -2.20 0.69 22.72
N HIS A 263 -1.96 -0.57 23.08
CA HIS A 263 -1.40 -1.59 22.18
C HIS A 263 -2.35 -1.95 21.04
N GLU A 264 -3.63 -1.66 21.18
CA GLU A 264 -4.68 -2.02 20.22
C GLU A 264 -5.33 -0.80 19.57
N THR A 265 -5.07 0.41 20.06
CA THR A 265 -5.77 1.60 19.59
C THR A 265 -4.82 2.70 19.17
N GLU A 266 -5.19 3.40 18.11
CA GLU A 266 -4.46 4.53 17.58
C GLU A 266 -5.38 5.72 17.31
N ALA A 267 -4.81 6.91 17.38
CA ALA A 267 -5.46 8.15 16.99
C ALA A 267 -4.58 8.92 16.02
N MET A 268 -5.17 9.46 14.97
CA MET A 268 -4.49 10.28 13.98
C MET A 268 -5.23 11.58 13.77
N LEU A 269 -4.48 12.66 13.60
CA LEU A 269 -4.97 13.97 13.19
C LEU A 269 -4.10 14.51 12.07
N GLY A 270 -4.71 15.13 11.07
CA GLY A 270 -4.01 15.68 9.93
C GLY A 270 -4.57 17.03 9.47
N VAL A 271 -3.73 17.82 8.85
CA VAL A 271 -4.10 19.02 8.11
C VAL A 271 -3.47 18.98 6.73
N TYR A 272 -4.29 19.24 5.70
CA TYR A 272 -3.87 19.13 4.30
C TYR A 272 -4.39 20.31 3.49
N GLN A 273 -3.61 20.77 2.52
CA GLN A 273 -4.04 21.73 1.53
C GLN A 273 -5.15 21.14 0.66
N VAL A 274 -6.16 21.94 0.36
CA VAL A 274 -7.23 21.62 -0.60
C VAL A 274 -7.12 22.56 -1.76
N SER A 275 -6.73 22.04 -2.94
CA SER A 275 -6.51 22.86 -4.14
C SER A 275 -6.85 22.09 -5.41
N PRO A 276 -7.74 22.62 -6.26
CA PRO A 276 -8.06 21.98 -7.55
C PRO A 276 -6.92 22.08 -8.56
N GLN A 277 -5.88 22.87 -8.27
CA GLN A 277 -4.73 23.05 -9.15
C GLN A 277 -3.71 21.92 -9.04
N VAL A 278 -3.67 21.24 -7.89
CA VAL A 278 -2.63 20.25 -7.59
C VAL A 278 -2.78 19.00 -8.44
N SER A 279 -4.00 18.57 -8.73
CA SER A 279 -4.31 17.36 -9.50
C SER A 279 -4.31 17.54 -11.02
N ARG A 280 -3.74 18.63 -11.53
CA ARG A 280 -3.63 18.86 -12.98
C ARG A 280 -2.44 18.09 -13.57
N PRO A 281 -2.65 17.16 -14.52
CA PRO A 281 -1.57 16.38 -15.13
C PRO A 281 -0.46 17.23 -15.74
N SER A 282 -0.80 18.37 -16.35
CA SER A 282 0.15 19.30 -16.94
C SER A 282 1.11 19.96 -15.94
N MET A 283 0.82 19.89 -14.65
CA MET A 283 1.70 20.41 -13.61
C MET A 283 2.68 19.36 -13.08
N HIS A 284 2.59 18.08 -13.49
CA HIS A 284 3.51 17.00 -13.14
C HIS A 284 3.76 16.86 -11.62
N GLY A 285 2.80 17.26 -10.78
CA GLY A 285 2.96 17.29 -9.31
C GLY A 285 3.90 18.39 -8.80
N LEU A 286 4.36 19.30 -9.66
CA LEU A 286 5.31 20.37 -9.31
C LEU A 286 4.64 21.70 -8.94
N ASN A 287 3.31 21.76 -8.88
CA ASN A 287 2.61 22.91 -8.33
C ASN A 287 2.65 22.89 -6.79
N TRP A 288 3.62 23.57 -6.22
CA TRP A 288 3.86 23.62 -4.76
C TRP A 288 3.33 24.90 -4.11
N ASN A 289 2.63 25.72 -4.87
CA ASN A 289 2.11 26.98 -4.35
C ASN A 289 0.90 26.77 -3.45
N PHE A 290 0.76 27.66 -2.47
CA PHE A 290 -0.48 27.92 -1.77
C PHE A 290 -1.15 29.10 -2.45
N ASN A 291 -2.26 28.87 -3.14
CA ASN A 291 -2.92 29.92 -3.93
C ASN A 291 -4.01 30.60 -3.11
N PRO A 292 -4.29 31.90 -3.37
CA PRO A 292 -5.49 32.53 -2.82
C PRO A 292 -6.74 31.77 -3.29
N GLY A 293 -7.53 31.28 -2.38
CA GLY A 293 -8.70 30.45 -2.65
C GLY A 293 -8.49 28.94 -2.46
N ASP A 294 -7.28 28.49 -2.20
CA ASP A 294 -7.04 27.15 -1.63
C ASP A 294 -7.66 27.08 -0.24
N GLY A 295 -8.09 25.87 0.14
CA GLY A 295 -8.60 25.57 1.48
C GLY A 295 -7.64 24.71 2.29
N LEU A 296 -8.05 24.47 3.53
CA LEU A 296 -7.43 23.49 4.42
C LEU A 296 -8.45 22.41 4.75
N MET A 297 -8.00 21.15 4.79
CA MET A 297 -8.77 20.02 5.31
C MET A 297 -8.18 19.62 6.65
N LEU A 298 -9.01 19.64 7.67
CA LEU A 298 -8.74 18.99 8.96
C LEU A 298 -9.35 17.60 8.92
N ILE A 299 -8.58 16.59 9.30
CA ILE A 299 -9.01 15.20 9.27
C ILE A 299 -8.59 14.50 10.56
N GLY A 300 -9.48 13.65 11.09
CA GLY A 300 -9.22 12.83 12.24
C GLY A 300 -9.65 11.39 12.01
N GLN A 301 -8.91 10.45 12.58
CA GLN A 301 -9.23 9.02 12.53
C GLN A 301 -8.85 8.36 13.86
N TYR A 302 -9.70 7.44 14.30
CA TYR A 302 -9.44 6.57 15.43
C TYR A 302 -9.56 5.12 14.99
N GLY A 303 -8.55 4.31 15.33
CA GLY A 303 -8.45 2.91 14.96
C GLY A 303 -8.38 1.98 16.18
N TRP A 304 -8.93 0.80 16.02
CA TRP A 304 -8.83 -0.31 16.96
C TRP A 304 -8.48 -1.59 16.21
N THR A 305 -7.46 -2.30 16.69
CA THR A 305 -6.99 -3.58 16.16
C THR A 305 -7.05 -4.60 17.28
N HIS A 306 -7.69 -5.74 17.03
CA HIS A 306 -7.81 -6.80 18.03
C HIS A 306 -7.65 -8.18 17.40
N ASP A 307 -6.98 -9.08 18.12
CA ASP A 307 -6.80 -10.48 17.70
C ASP A 307 -7.77 -11.38 18.52
N PHE A 308 -8.98 -11.55 17.98
CA PHE A 308 -10.04 -12.32 18.60
C PHE A 308 -9.68 -13.81 18.70
N PHE A 309 -10.14 -14.47 19.74
CA PHE A 309 -9.96 -15.92 19.95
C PHE A 309 -8.49 -16.36 19.93
N LYS A 310 -7.58 -15.45 20.25
CA LYS A 310 -6.18 -15.79 20.40
C LYS A 310 -6.03 -16.87 21.48
N PRO A 311 -5.46 -18.05 21.17
CA PRO A 311 -5.25 -19.08 22.18
C PRO A 311 -4.37 -18.54 23.29
N ALA A 312 -4.72 -18.82 24.54
CA ALA A 312 -3.84 -18.51 25.66
C ALA A 312 -2.49 -19.19 25.41
N ALA A 313 -1.38 -18.48 25.56
CA ALA A 313 -0.08 -19.08 25.50
C ALA A 313 -0.07 -20.25 26.52
N SER A 314 0.08 -21.47 26.04
CA SER A 314 0.22 -22.63 26.91
C SER A 314 1.40 -22.34 27.83
N ALA A 315 1.16 -22.29 29.15
CA ALA A 315 2.23 -22.18 30.12
C ALA A 315 3.23 -23.27 29.79
N PRO A 316 4.55 -22.98 29.80
CA PRO A 316 5.56 -24.01 29.53
C PRO A 316 5.24 -25.21 30.39
N ALA A 317 5.09 -26.39 29.77
CA ALA A 317 4.75 -27.59 30.44
C ALA A 317 5.78 -27.77 31.56
N LYS A 318 5.35 -27.66 32.83
CA LYS A 318 6.19 -27.97 33.97
C LYS A 318 6.54 -29.44 33.83
N SER A 319 7.83 -29.73 33.57
CA SER A 319 8.33 -31.10 33.67
C SER A 319 7.92 -31.67 35.02
N PRO A 320 7.38 -32.89 35.08
CA PRO A 320 6.94 -33.48 36.33
C PRO A 320 8.03 -33.59 37.43
N ASP A 321 9.28 -33.43 37.05
CA ASP A 321 10.42 -33.67 37.93
C ASP A 321 11.20 -32.42 38.38
N GLY A 322 10.69 -31.21 38.18
CA GLY A 322 11.27 -30.01 38.81
C GLY A 322 12.76 -29.71 38.52
N LYS A 323 13.41 -30.45 37.62
CA LYS A 323 14.81 -30.24 37.23
C LYS A 323 14.86 -29.64 35.84
N SER A 324 15.27 -28.40 35.76
CA SER A 324 15.69 -27.72 34.53
C SER A 324 16.99 -28.40 34.06
N THR A 325 16.90 -29.37 33.17
CA THR A 325 18.05 -29.90 32.46
C THR A 325 18.25 -29.03 31.20
N VAL A 326 19.12 -28.06 31.34
CA VAL A 326 19.78 -27.43 30.20
C VAL A 326 20.87 -28.38 29.72
N ASP A 327 20.49 -29.43 29.01
CA ASP A 327 21.43 -30.27 28.29
C ASP A 327 21.40 -29.90 26.81
N GLY A 328 22.54 -29.36 26.38
CA GLY A 328 22.78 -28.85 25.03
C GLY A 328 22.88 -29.91 23.92
N LYS A 329 21.93 -30.83 23.80
CA LYS A 329 21.87 -31.80 22.70
C LYS A 329 20.44 -32.25 22.43
N ASN A 330 19.64 -31.37 21.83
CA ASN A 330 18.54 -31.79 20.96
C ASN A 330 18.25 -30.67 19.97
N LEU A 331 18.98 -30.67 18.87
CA LEU A 331 18.87 -29.75 17.73
C LEU A 331 17.69 -30.07 16.77
N ASN A 332 16.77 -30.95 17.18
CA ASN A 332 15.64 -31.40 16.37
C ASN A 332 14.27 -31.17 17.04
N THR A 333 14.17 -30.21 17.94
CA THR A 333 12.83 -29.78 18.36
C THR A 333 12.28 -28.92 17.22
N PRO A 334 11.18 -29.31 16.52
CA PRO A 334 10.52 -28.41 15.59
C PRO A 334 10.12 -27.16 16.37
N ALA A 335 10.15 -26.00 15.72
CA ALA A 335 9.85 -24.71 16.31
C ALA A 335 8.48 -24.73 17.00
N SER A 336 8.43 -25.27 18.23
CA SER A 336 7.22 -25.39 19.07
C SER A 336 6.88 -24.09 19.79
N ASP A 337 7.67 -23.02 19.55
CA ASP A 337 7.47 -21.73 20.22
C ASP A 337 6.69 -20.71 19.36
N ALA A 338 6.13 -21.14 18.22
CA ALA A 338 5.22 -20.29 17.46
C ALA A 338 3.91 -20.17 18.25
N ILE A 339 3.60 -18.93 18.68
CA ILE A 339 2.33 -18.63 19.34
C ILE A 339 1.23 -18.70 18.26
N PRO A 340 0.18 -19.51 18.46
CA PRO A 340 -0.90 -19.57 17.50
C PRO A 340 -1.63 -18.22 17.45
N HIS A 341 -1.97 -17.78 16.25
CA HIS A 341 -2.71 -16.56 16.01
C HIS A 341 -4.20 -16.78 16.24
N GLY A 342 -4.90 -15.74 16.65
CA GLY A 342 -6.33 -15.68 16.69
C GLY A 342 -6.97 -15.29 15.33
N LEU A 343 -8.05 -14.57 15.38
CA LEU A 343 -8.74 -14.01 14.22
C LEU A 343 -8.64 -12.47 14.27
N PRO A 344 -7.62 -11.87 13.63
CA PRO A 344 -7.41 -10.43 13.69
C PRO A 344 -8.54 -9.66 13.02
N GLY A 345 -8.87 -8.52 13.59
CA GLY A 345 -9.79 -7.54 13.05
C GLY A 345 -9.24 -6.13 13.20
N HIS A 346 -9.52 -5.27 12.21
CA HIS A 346 -9.14 -3.87 12.18
C HIS A 346 -10.38 -3.01 11.95
N TYR A 347 -10.56 -2.02 12.80
CA TYR A 347 -11.72 -1.16 12.81
C TYR A 347 -11.25 0.27 12.94
N TRP A 348 -11.63 1.13 12.03
CA TRP A 348 -11.37 2.55 12.16
C TRP A 348 -12.52 3.39 11.65
N MET A 349 -12.66 4.55 12.26
CA MET A 349 -13.59 5.59 11.86
C MET A 349 -12.88 6.93 11.82
N GLY A 350 -13.33 7.78 10.91
CA GLY A 350 -12.77 9.10 10.78
C GLY A 350 -13.73 10.07 10.12
N GLY A 351 -13.29 11.31 10.06
CA GLY A 351 -14.03 12.37 9.41
C GLY A 351 -13.13 13.54 9.06
N TYR A 352 -13.58 14.35 8.14
CA TYR A 352 -12.89 15.54 7.72
C TYR A 352 -13.81 16.77 7.69
N TYR A 353 -13.21 17.93 7.84
CA TYR A 353 -13.79 19.23 7.54
C TYR A 353 -12.84 20.02 6.66
N SER A 354 -13.34 20.53 5.53
CA SER A 354 -12.60 21.36 4.58
C SER A 354 -13.11 22.79 4.61
N THR A 355 -12.20 23.75 4.59
CA THR A 355 -12.56 25.18 4.52
C THR A 355 -12.74 25.69 3.08
N TYR A 356 -12.52 24.84 2.09
CA TYR A 356 -12.63 25.19 0.67
C TYR A 356 -14.05 25.62 0.30
N SER A 357 -14.18 26.52 -0.69
CA SER A 357 -15.47 26.97 -1.22
C SER A 357 -15.90 26.14 -2.43
N TYR A 358 -16.78 25.18 -2.20
CA TYR A 358 -17.25 24.23 -3.21
C TYR A 358 -18.32 24.84 -4.11
N PRO A 359 -18.27 24.64 -5.45
CA PRO A 359 -19.35 25.03 -6.35
C PRO A 359 -20.59 24.20 -6.06
N GLN A 360 -21.77 24.83 -6.10
CA GLN A 360 -23.05 24.14 -5.94
C GLN A 360 -23.60 23.71 -7.30
N TRP A 361 -24.15 22.52 -7.36
CA TRP A 361 -24.76 21.97 -8.57
C TRP A 361 -25.93 22.82 -9.05
N GLY A 362 -25.97 23.09 -10.35
CA GLY A 362 -27.08 23.81 -11.01
C GLY A 362 -27.15 25.31 -10.70
N THR A 363 -26.18 25.87 -10.00
CA THR A 363 -26.13 27.30 -9.67
C THR A 363 -24.73 27.88 -9.90
N THR A 364 -24.62 29.22 -9.85
CA THR A 364 -23.33 29.93 -9.83
C THR A 364 -22.80 30.17 -8.42
N GLN A 365 -23.54 29.73 -7.40
CA GLN A 365 -23.20 29.94 -6.01
C GLN A 365 -22.13 28.94 -5.55
N LYS A 366 -21.43 29.31 -4.47
CA LYS A 366 -20.49 28.43 -3.77
C LYS A 366 -20.93 28.23 -2.33
N GLN A 367 -20.66 27.07 -1.79
CA GLN A 367 -20.81 26.77 -0.37
C GLN A 367 -19.45 26.76 0.29
N ASN A 368 -19.29 27.54 1.34
CA ASN A 368 -18.09 27.55 2.15
C ASN A 368 -18.07 26.34 3.08
N GLY A 369 -17.00 25.59 2.98
CA GLY A 369 -16.80 24.39 3.78
C GLY A 369 -17.53 23.15 3.25
N GLY A 370 -16.91 22.01 3.53
CA GLY A 370 -17.43 20.69 3.23
C GLY A 370 -16.97 19.70 4.29
N TYR A 371 -17.76 18.66 4.53
CA TYR A 371 -17.37 17.63 5.51
C TYR A 371 -17.83 16.26 5.05
N GLY A 372 -17.17 15.24 5.59
CA GLY A 372 -17.53 13.85 5.38
C GLY A 372 -17.09 12.98 6.54
N LEU A 373 -17.79 11.86 6.68
CA LEU A 373 -17.48 10.82 7.64
C LEU A 373 -17.16 9.54 6.88
N TYR A 374 -16.27 8.74 7.44
CA TYR A 374 -15.92 7.45 6.85
C TYR A 374 -15.57 6.46 7.94
N TRP A 375 -15.76 5.16 7.65
CA TRP A 375 -15.33 4.06 8.50
C TRP A 375 -15.06 2.81 7.69
N HIS A 376 -14.27 1.97 8.27
CA HIS A 376 -13.88 0.68 7.74
C HIS A 376 -13.80 -0.33 8.86
N PHE A 377 -14.13 -1.54 8.54
CA PHE A 377 -13.86 -2.70 9.39
C PHE A 377 -13.52 -3.90 8.53
N ASP A 378 -12.51 -4.62 8.93
CA ASP A 378 -12.17 -5.93 8.42
C ASP A 378 -12.04 -6.92 9.58
N GLN A 379 -12.40 -8.16 9.31
CA GLN A 379 -12.36 -9.22 10.28
C GLN A 379 -12.01 -10.52 9.60
N MET A 380 -10.96 -11.18 10.08
CA MET A 380 -10.69 -12.56 9.71
C MET A 380 -11.80 -13.45 10.30
N LEU A 381 -12.56 -14.11 9.43
CA LEU A 381 -13.67 -14.97 9.82
C LEU A 381 -13.26 -16.44 10.01
N TYR A 382 -12.26 -16.87 9.29
CA TYR A 382 -11.76 -18.23 9.29
C TYR A 382 -10.25 -18.25 9.04
N ARG A 383 -9.52 -19.00 9.86
CA ARG A 383 -8.09 -19.26 9.71
C ARG A 383 -7.87 -20.74 9.41
N MET A 384 -7.25 -21.03 8.28
CA MET A 384 -7.02 -22.41 7.85
C MET A 384 -5.92 -23.09 8.68
N ASN A 385 -4.88 -22.34 9.03
CA ASN A 385 -3.76 -22.83 9.81
C ASN A 385 -3.44 -21.82 10.94
N PRO A 386 -3.46 -22.24 12.24
CA PRO A 386 -3.25 -21.31 13.36
C PRO A 386 -1.88 -20.60 13.34
N PHE A 387 -0.93 -21.09 12.58
CA PHE A 387 0.42 -20.53 12.47
C PHE A 387 0.68 -19.79 11.12
N LYS A 388 -0.34 -19.61 10.30
CA LYS A 388 -0.23 -18.94 9.01
C LYS A 388 -1.42 -17.99 8.80
N ASP A 389 -1.21 -16.96 8.01
CA ASP A 389 -2.25 -15.99 7.66
C ASP A 389 -3.07 -16.41 6.43
N THR A 390 -3.41 -17.70 6.39
CA THR A 390 -4.25 -18.29 5.36
C THR A 390 -5.66 -18.45 5.88
N GLY A 391 -6.65 -18.05 5.09
CA GLY A 391 -8.04 -18.10 5.49
C GLY A 391 -8.89 -17.01 4.86
N LEU A 392 -10.07 -16.79 5.41
CA LEU A 392 -11.09 -15.86 4.92
C LEU A 392 -11.16 -14.60 5.78
N THR A 393 -11.03 -13.45 5.16
CA THR A 393 -11.29 -12.13 5.75
C THR A 393 -12.46 -11.48 5.02
N ALA A 394 -13.43 -10.95 5.77
CA ALA A 394 -14.47 -10.07 5.25
C ALA A 394 -14.15 -8.63 5.64
N TRP A 395 -14.48 -7.68 4.77
CA TRP A 395 -14.29 -6.26 5.05
C TRP A 395 -15.44 -5.40 4.52
N SER A 396 -15.57 -4.20 5.06
CA SER A 396 -16.59 -3.24 4.68
C SER A 396 -16.12 -1.82 4.97
N ALA A 397 -16.45 -0.88 4.07
CA ALA A 397 -16.15 0.53 4.23
C ALA A 397 -17.33 1.39 3.76
N PHE A 398 -17.52 2.52 4.45
CA PHE A 398 -18.59 3.46 4.17
C PHE A 398 -18.03 4.88 4.13
N VAL A 399 -18.60 5.70 3.25
CA VAL A 399 -18.34 7.13 3.19
C VAL A 399 -19.67 7.87 3.11
N LEU A 400 -19.81 8.88 3.93
CA LEU A 400 -20.98 9.76 3.96
C LEU A 400 -20.54 11.22 3.82
N CYS A 401 -20.96 11.86 2.74
CA CYS A 401 -20.79 13.29 2.46
C CYS A 401 -22.18 13.91 2.27
N PRO A 402 -22.90 14.31 3.33
CA PRO A 402 -24.35 14.55 3.28
C PRO A 402 -24.78 15.81 2.54
N GLN A 403 -23.84 16.65 2.11
CA GLN A 403 -24.09 17.93 1.45
C GLN A 403 -24.52 17.74 -0.01
N GLN A 404 -25.80 17.44 -0.25
CA GLN A 404 -26.37 17.12 -1.56
C GLN A 404 -26.10 18.18 -2.62
N ASN A 405 -26.02 19.45 -2.24
CA ASN A 405 -25.81 20.59 -3.15
C ASN A 405 -24.39 20.69 -3.71
N THR A 406 -23.39 20.07 -3.07
CA THR A 406 -21.98 20.09 -3.52
C THR A 406 -21.43 18.70 -3.81
N ALA A 407 -21.89 17.67 -3.10
CA ALA A 407 -21.45 16.31 -3.30
C ALA A 407 -21.97 15.74 -4.63
N LYS A 408 -21.14 14.97 -5.31
CA LYS A 408 -21.54 14.15 -6.46
C LYS A 408 -22.02 12.77 -6.02
N VAL A 409 -21.27 12.11 -5.12
CA VAL A 409 -21.55 10.78 -4.58
C VAL A 409 -21.66 10.89 -3.06
N PRO A 410 -22.81 11.35 -2.52
CA PRO A 410 -22.97 11.63 -1.09
C PRO A 410 -22.88 10.39 -0.19
N PHE A 411 -23.11 9.21 -0.71
CA PHE A 411 -22.92 7.95 -0.01
C PHE A 411 -22.23 6.94 -0.91
N GLN A 412 -21.21 6.28 -0.36
CA GLN A 412 -20.52 5.16 -0.99
C GLN A 412 -20.39 4.01 0.02
N TYR A 413 -20.63 2.81 -0.45
CA TYR A 413 -20.38 1.56 0.25
C TYR A 413 -19.39 0.73 -0.56
N ASN A 414 -18.37 0.22 0.10
CA ASN A 414 -17.47 -0.79 -0.42
C ASN A 414 -17.46 -1.98 0.54
N GLY A 415 -17.28 -3.19 0.03
CA GLY A 415 -17.12 -4.37 0.86
C GLY A 415 -16.63 -5.55 0.06
N GLY A 416 -16.16 -6.57 0.75
CA GLY A 416 -15.66 -7.73 0.04
C GLY A 416 -15.19 -8.87 0.92
N LEU A 417 -14.75 -9.91 0.24
CA LEU A 417 -14.17 -11.11 0.81
C LEU A 417 -12.77 -11.32 0.21
N VAL A 418 -11.82 -11.63 1.06
CA VAL A 418 -10.45 -11.97 0.68
C VAL A 418 -10.12 -13.34 1.24
N TYR A 419 -9.81 -14.29 0.39
CA TYR A 419 -9.40 -15.63 0.81
C TYR A 419 -7.95 -15.89 0.39
N THR A 420 -7.05 -15.98 1.36
CA THR A 420 -5.64 -16.32 1.13
C THR A 420 -5.45 -17.83 1.27
N GLY A 421 -4.87 -18.47 0.24
CA GLY A 421 -4.57 -19.90 0.25
C GLY A 421 -5.78 -20.80 -0.01
N LEU A 422 -6.75 -20.36 -0.81
CA LEU A 422 -7.94 -21.14 -1.17
C LEU A 422 -7.58 -22.49 -1.78
N LEU A 423 -6.54 -22.53 -2.64
CA LEU A 423 -6.07 -23.77 -3.26
C LEU A 423 -4.93 -24.37 -2.42
N PRO A 424 -5.02 -25.64 -1.98
CA PRO A 424 -4.05 -26.24 -1.05
C PRO A 424 -2.58 -26.22 -1.53
N PHE A 425 -2.38 -26.29 -2.85
CA PHE A 425 -1.05 -26.24 -3.47
C PHE A 425 -0.57 -24.83 -3.81
N ARG A 426 -1.39 -23.81 -3.52
CA ARG A 426 -1.13 -22.39 -3.77
C ARG A 426 -1.44 -21.54 -2.51
N PRO A 427 -0.70 -21.73 -1.39
CA PRO A 427 -1.06 -21.13 -0.11
C PRO A 427 -0.87 -19.60 -0.05
N GLN A 428 -0.15 -19.03 -1.02
CA GLN A 428 0.11 -17.59 -1.08
C GLN A 428 -0.83 -16.85 -2.06
N ASP A 429 -1.61 -17.57 -2.86
CA ASP A 429 -2.53 -16.95 -3.80
C ASP A 429 -3.74 -16.38 -3.07
N VAL A 430 -4.32 -15.33 -3.65
CA VAL A 430 -5.41 -14.58 -3.05
C VAL A 430 -6.61 -14.57 -4.00
N SER A 431 -7.75 -15.07 -3.52
CA SER A 431 -9.04 -14.92 -4.18
C SER A 431 -9.77 -13.73 -3.60
N ILE A 432 -10.32 -12.88 -4.44
CA ILE A 432 -11.09 -11.70 -4.02
C ILE A 432 -12.50 -11.70 -4.61
N PHE A 433 -13.42 -11.16 -3.83
CA PHE A 433 -14.72 -10.71 -4.27
C PHE A 433 -14.96 -9.34 -3.68
N GLY A 434 -15.39 -8.37 -4.48
CA GLY A 434 -15.61 -6.99 -4.05
C GLY A 434 -16.90 -6.41 -4.60
N VAL A 435 -17.40 -5.42 -3.88
CA VAL A 435 -18.59 -4.63 -4.21
C VAL A 435 -18.27 -3.16 -4.02
N ALA A 436 -18.57 -2.32 -5.00
CA ALA A 436 -18.60 -0.87 -4.86
C ALA A 436 -19.98 -0.35 -5.25
N TYR A 437 -20.62 0.37 -4.35
CA TYR A 437 -21.90 1.04 -4.56
C TYR A 437 -21.77 2.52 -4.27
N GLY A 438 -22.29 3.38 -5.13
CA GLY A 438 -22.38 4.82 -4.89
C GLY A 438 -23.67 5.39 -5.43
N ASN A 439 -24.36 6.20 -4.63
CA ASN A 439 -25.53 6.94 -5.10
C ASN A 439 -25.13 8.36 -5.50
N PHE A 440 -25.72 8.88 -6.57
CA PHE A 440 -25.53 10.25 -6.98
C PHE A 440 -26.47 11.20 -6.22
N SER A 441 -26.01 12.41 -5.93
CA SER A 441 -26.85 13.40 -5.29
C SER A 441 -27.99 13.84 -6.21
N SER A 442 -29.13 14.17 -5.63
CA SER A 442 -30.28 14.67 -6.38
C SER A 442 -29.98 15.99 -7.10
N ASN A 443 -29.21 16.87 -6.45
CA ASN A 443 -28.80 18.15 -7.05
C ASN A 443 -27.85 17.96 -8.24
N TYR A 444 -26.87 17.02 -8.13
CA TYR A 444 -26.02 16.65 -9.25
C TYR A 444 -26.83 16.06 -10.40
N ALA A 445 -27.71 15.10 -10.09
CA ALA A 445 -28.54 14.43 -11.09
C ALA A 445 -29.45 15.42 -11.84
N GLN A 446 -30.10 16.33 -11.12
CA GLN A 446 -30.96 17.35 -11.72
C GLN A 446 -30.16 18.34 -12.58
N ALA A 447 -29.03 18.84 -12.06
CA ALA A 447 -28.21 19.84 -12.76
C ALA A 447 -27.58 19.28 -14.06
N ASN A 448 -27.32 17.99 -14.13
CA ASN A 448 -26.62 17.35 -15.24
C ASN A 448 -27.52 16.44 -16.09
N GLN A 449 -28.82 16.39 -15.84
CA GLN A 449 -29.76 15.46 -16.50
C GLN A 449 -29.70 15.53 -18.02
N ALA A 450 -29.67 16.74 -18.59
CA ALA A 450 -29.60 16.94 -20.04
C ALA A 450 -28.27 16.46 -20.63
N THR A 451 -27.14 16.71 -19.95
CA THR A 451 -25.80 16.31 -20.39
C THR A 451 -25.58 14.80 -20.28
N LEU A 452 -26.12 14.19 -19.23
CA LEU A 452 -26.00 12.76 -18.97
C LEU A 452 -26.99 11.92 -19.77
N GLY A 453 -28.01 12.55 -20.40
CA GLY A 453 -29.08 11.86 -21.10
C GLY A 453 -30.07 11.12 -20.20
N GLY A 454 -30.06 11.40 -18.87
CA GLY A 454 -30.94 10.77 -17.88
C GLY A 454 -30.66 11.26 -16.46
N TYR A 455 -31.56 10.93 -15.54
CA TYR A 455 -31.40 11.26 -14.11
C TYR A 455 -30.50 10.22 -13.42
N ALA A 456 -29.34 10.67 -12.93
CA ALA A 456 -28.38 9.78 -12.28
C ALA A 456 -28.89 9.37 -10.88
N THR A 457 -28.91 8.07 -10.62
CA THR A 457 -29.39 7.48 -9.35
C THR A 457 -28.25 6.81 -8.57
N TYR A 458 -27.76 5.66 -9.04
CA TYR A 458 -26.68 4.92 -8.41
C TYR A 458 -25.84 4.17 -9.45
N GLU A 459 -24.65 3.80 -9.07
CA GLU A 459 -23.79 2.84 -9.79
C GLU A 459 -23.37 1.75 -8.84
N LEU A 460 -23.30 0.51 -9.33
CA LEU A 460 -22.88 -0.66 -8.58
C LEU A 460 -21.90 -1.48 -9.41
N VAL A 461 -20.80 -1.88 -8.78
CA VAL A 461 -19.80 -2.75 -9.39
C VAL A 461 -19.59 -3.97 -8.52
N TYR A 462 -19.59 -5.14 -9.14
CA TYR A 462 -19.07 -6.37 -8.58
C TYR A 462 -17.72 -6.66 -9.23
N GLU A 463 -16.75 -7.12 -8.45
CA GLU A 463 -15.42 -7.51 -8.91
C GLU A 463 -15.01 -8.87 -8.35
N TRP A 464 -14.45 -9.71 -9.19
CA TRP A 464 -13.88 -11.01 -8.85
C TRP A 464 -12.47 -11.08 -9.39
N GLY A 465 -11.51 -11.44 -8.57
CA GLY A 465 -10.13 -11.61 -8.98
C GLY A 465 -9.49 -12.81 -8.32
N TYR A 466 -8.46 -13.33 -8.98
CA TYR A 466 -7.60 -14.38 -8.42
C TYR A 466 -6.14 -14.01 -8.64
N ARG A 467 -5.49 -13.50 -7.57
CA ARG A 467 -4.08 -13.11 -7.60
C ARG A 467 -3.19 -14.33 -7.47
N ILE A 468 -2.52 -14.67 -8.57
CA ILE A 468 -1.53 -15.74 -8.67
C ILE A 468 -0.18 -15.15 -8.32
N ASN A 469 0.31 -15.38 -7.11
CA ASN A 469 1.65 -14.97 -6.71
C ASN A 469 2.68 -15.92 -7.32
N MET A 470 3.25 -15.54 -8.47
CA MET A 470 4.23 -16.35 -9.20
C MET A 470 5.57 -16.42 -8.47
N THR A 471 5.94 -15.30 -7.86
CA THR A 471 7.13 -15.12 -7.03
C THR A 471 6.78 -14.16 -5.89
N LYS A 472 7.72 -13.85 -5.00
CA LYS A 472 7.52 -12.79 -4.01
C LYS A 472 7.48 -11.38 -4.61
N PHE A 473 8.08 -11.20 -5.78
CA PHE A 473 8.17 -9.90 -6.46
C PHE A 473 7.20 -9.74 -7.63
N ALA A 474 6.48 -10.80 -8.05
CA ALA A 474 5.61 -10.72 -9.22
C ALA A 474 4.33 -11.53 -9.08
N TYR A 475 3.24 -10.93 -9.52
CA TYR A 475 1.94 -11.58 -9.60
C TYR A 475 1.24 -11.29 -10.94
N ILE A 476 0.30 -12.16 -11.29
CA ILE A 476 -0.72 -11.92 -12.30
C ILE A 476 -2.09 -12.16 -11.66
N GLN A 477 -3.06 -11.31 -11.94
CA GLN A 477 -4.40 -11.37 -11.38
C GLN A 477 -5.42 -11.28 -12.51
N PRO A 478 -5.92 -12.41 -13.04
CA PRO A 478 -7.17 -12.41 -13.79
C PRO A 478 -8.29 -11.76 -13.01
N ASP A 479 -9.08 -10.94 -13.69
CA ASP A 479 -10.11 -10.09 -13.10
C ASP A 479 -11.38 -10.06 -13.96
N ALA A 480 -12.53 -9.98 -13.31
CA ALA A 480 -13.83 -9.83 -13.94
C ALA A 480 -14.66 -8.81 -13.17
N GLN A 481 -15.23 -7.83 -13.87
CA GLN A 481 -16.06 -6.82 -13.26
C GLN A 481 -17.42 -6.75 -13.96
N TRP A 482 -18.48 -6.63 -13.14
CA TRP A 482 -19.82 -6.38 -13.62
C TRP A 482 -20.29 -5.01 -13.16
N VAL A 483 -20.36 -4.08 -14.10
CA VAL A 483 -20.80 -2.71 -13.88
C VAL A 483 -22.30 -2.62 -14.16
N ILE A 484 -23.05 -2.34 -13.12
CA ILE A 484 -24.52 -2.17 -13.16
C ILE A 484 -24.83 -0.69 -13.13
N ASN A 485 -25.70 -0.27 -14.05
CA ASN A 485 -26.14 1.11 -14.22
C ASN A 485 -24.98 2.11 -14.41
N PRO A 486 -24.11 1.91 -15.44
CA PRO A 486 -22.96 2.78 -15.68
C PRO A 486 -23.37 4.26 -15.75
N GLY A 487 -22.67 5.11 -14.96
CA GLY A 487 -22.96 6.54 -14.86
C GLY A 487 -24.30 6.88 -14.15
N GLY A 488 -25.03 5.88 -13.69
CA GLY A 488 -26.22 6.05 -12.85
C GLY A 488 -27.53 6.34 -13.57
N THR A 489 -27.54 6.52 -14.89
CA THR A 489 -28.71 7.07 -15.63
C THR A 489 -29.70 6.02 -16.14
N GLY A 490 -29.32 4.74 -16.13
CA GLY A 490 -30.13 3.67 -16.73
C GLY A 490 -30.15 3.67 -18.27
N THR A 491 -29.47 4.60 -18.92
CA THR A 491 -29.44 4.73 -20.38
C THR A 491 -28.33 3.92 -21.05
N ILE A 492 -27.30 3.55 -20.27
CA ILE A 492 -26.19 2.74 -20.73
C ILE A 492 -26.39 1.31 -20.21
N PRO A 493 -26.34 0.29 -21.10
CA PRO A 493 -26.48 -1.10 -20.69
C PRO A 493 -25.41 -1.53 -19.68
N ASN A 494 -25.75 -2.42 -18.75
CA ASN A 494 -24.80 -3.03 -17.83
C ASN A 494 -23.63 -3.65 -18.58
N ALA A 495 -22.40 -3.47 -18.09
CA ALA A 495 -21.19 -3.92 -18.77
C ALA A 495 -20.51 -5.06 -18.04
N LEU A 496 -20.09 -6.07 -18.79
CA LEU A 496 -19.18 -7.12 -18.32
C LEU A 496 -17.77 -6.84 -18.83
N VAL A 497 -16.85 -6.71 -17.94
CA VAL A 497 -15.44 -6.47 -18.23
C VAL A 497 -14.63 -7.68 -17.79
N LEU A 498 -13.73 -8.12 -18.66
CA LEU A 498 -12.71 -9.11 -18.34
C LEU A 498 -11.34 -8.46 -18.48
N GLY A 499 -10.45 -8.76 -17.54
CA GLY A 499 -9.12 -8.15 -17.51
C GLY A 499 -8.08 -8.97 -16.78
N ALA A 500 -6.93 -8.38 -16.67
CA ALA A 500 -5.87 -8.88 -15.81
C ALA A 500 -4.98 -7.73 -15.34
N GLN A 501 -4.52 -7.83 -14.10
CA GLN A 501 -3.50 -6.96 -13.54
C GLN A 501 -2.19 -7.74 -13.40
N VAL A 502 -1.08 -7.09 -13.69
CA VAL A 502 0.27 -7.61 -13.48
C VAL A 502 1.02 -6.64 -12.58
N GLY A 503 1.66 -7.17 -11.53
CA GLY A 503 2.53 -6.37 -10.66
C GLY A 503 3.93 -6.98 -10.59
N VAL A 504 4.95 -6.10 -10.58
CA VAL A 504 6.36 -6.48 -10.44
C VAL A 504 7.08 -5.47 -9.55
N VAL A 505 7.87 -5.97 -8.60
CA VAL A 505 8.79 -5.19 -7.76
C VAL A 505 10.22 -5.48 -8.17
N PHE A 506 10.98 -4.42 -8.51
CA PHE A 506 12.36 -4.53 -9.03
C PHE A 506 13.43 -4.26 -7.98
#